data_d735f2aeb1cda77cbd4f0f1e2ad19281
#
_entry.id   d735f2aeb1cda77cbd4f0f1e2ad19281
#
_cell.length_a   1.000
_cell.length_b   1.000
_cell.length_c   1.000
_cell.angle_alpha   90.00
_cell.angle_beta   90.00
_cell.angle_gamma   90.00
#
_symmetry.space_group_name_H-M   'P 1'
#
loop_
_entity.id
_entity.type
_entity.pdbx_description
1 polymer ?
#
loop_
_entity_poly.entity_id
_entity_poly.type
_entity_poly.pdbx_seq_one_letter_code
_entity_poly.pdbx_strand_id
1 'polypeptide(L)'
;MHKLGMRNLLLLPLTLALAACAVGPDYRAPVLPESAALVRAESELVTAEAVERDFWRGFDDPLLTELVEEAFDANHDLRIALARHDRSLALLRQSRRDLAPSVTAQAGAAHQRVSSDQMPQATRSQRDYESYDAGIAALWELDFFGRVRRAVEAQQAEAEASAADLRAMQVVVVGELVEQYVRLRGLQEQLRVAQANADNQRESLALVDARLEAGRGTEFDSVRARAQLESTLARIPALEGEIAAITHRLAVLTGREPGALIARLEKPTPMPALHDQVAVGLPGELLRRRPDIAAAERRLHAATASIGVATADLYPRFTLNGLLGTQAASTGDLFGRDSETRLVALGVDWSFLDSGRVRARMAAADADAEANLARYEQTVLQALEEAETALARYTQSLREREHLEAAAEASAEAARQARVRFAVGVVDFLEVIDAERSRLEAEDGLAQSNVRAATALVGLYRALAGGWEERMEAPRQATAEPALSST
;
A
#
# COMPACT_ATOMS: atom_id res chain seq x y z
N MET A 1 36.10 -54.39 -24.60
CA MET A 1 35.71 -52.99 -24.43
C MET A 1 34.20 -52.83 -24.38
N HIS A 2 33.42 -53.41 -23.40
CA HIS A 2 31.94 -53.30 -23.40
C HIS A 2 31.29 -53.26 -21.98
N LYS A 3 32.02 -52.90 -20.94
CA LYS A 3 31.49 -52.85 -19.55
C LYS A 3 31.42 -51.45 -18.93
N LEU A 4 31.84 -50.35 -19.62
CA LEU A 4 31.77 -48.97 -19.07
C LEU A 4 30.42 -48.26 -19.37
N GLY A 5 29.65 -48.67 -20.37
CA GLY A 5 28.43 -47.96 -20.80
C GLY A 5 27.21 -48.16 -19.89
N MET A 6 27.10 -49.31 -19.23
CA MET A 6 25.89 -49.64 -18.48
C MET A 6 25.87 -49.09 -17.02
N ARG A 7 27.06 -48.80 -16.42
CA ARG A 7 27.19 -48.17 -15.11
C ARG A 7 26.84 -46.68 -15.14
N ASN A 8 27.12 -45.97 -16.24
CA ASN A 8 26.78 -44.56 -16.38
C ASN A 8 25.30 -44.31 -16.69
N LEU A 9 24.61 -45.31 -17.30
CA LEU A 9 23.18 -45.21 -17.62
C LEU A 9 22.28 -45.36 -16.35
N LEU A 10 22.76 -46.07 -15.32
CA LEU A 10 22.07 -46.21 -14.02
C LEU A 10 22.30 -45.07 -13.06
N LEU A 11 23.37 -44.29 -13.25
CA LEU A 11 23.67 -43.11 -12.41
C LEU A 11 22.80 -41.90 -12.81
N LEU A 12 22.40 -41.78 -14.07
CA LEU A 12 21.59 -40.65 -14.56
C LEU A 12 20.18 -40.59 -13.93
N PRO A 13 19.40 -41.70 -13.85
CA PRO A 13 18.09 -41.65 -13.18
C PRO A 13 18.19 -41.48 -11.65
N LEU A 14 19.28 -41.95 -11.01
CA LEU A 14 19.50 -41.76 -9.57
C LEU A 14 19.83 -40.31 -9.25
N THR A 15 20.57 -39.59 -10.08
CA THR A 15 20.83 -38.15 -9.91
C THR A 15 19.60 -37.28 -10.22
N LEU A 16 18.73 -37.69 -11.18
CA LEU A 16 17.45 -37.02 -11.40
C LEU A 16 16.43 -37.26 -10.28
N ALA A 17 16.42 -38.44 -9.66
CA ALA A 17 15.53 -38.73 -8.54
C ALA A 17 15.95 -38.00 -7.23
N LEU A 18 17.23 -37.73 -7.03
CA LEU A 18 17.75 -36.93 -5.93
C LEU A 18 17.49 -35.41 -6.09
N ALA A 19 17.33 -34.93 -7.30
CA ALA A 19 17.03 -33.52 -7.57
C ALA A 19 15.55 -33.12 -7.32
N ALA A 20 14.66 -34.09 -7.12
CA ALA A 20 13.21 -33.87 -7.07
C ALA A 20 12.61 -33.68 -5.66
N CYS A 21 13.34 -33.98 -4.56
CA CYS A 21 12.77 -33.95 -3.21
C CYS A 21 13.22 -32.72 -2.42
N ALA A 22 12.46 -31.63 -2.51
CA ALA A 22 12.48 -30.62 -1.45
C ALA A 22 11.60 -31.14 -0.30
N VAL A 23 12.12 -31.14 0.94
CA VAL A 23 11.35 -31.56 2.11
C VAL A 23 10.41 -30.46 2.60
N GLY A 24 9.44 -30.82 3.44
CA GLY A 24 8.42 -29.92 3.96
C GLY A 24 7.15 -29.87 3.09
N PRO A 25 6.14 -29.13 3.54
CA PRO A 25 4.88 -29.03 2.83
C PRO A 25 5.01 -28.18 1.55
N ASP A 26 4.28 -28.58 0.50
CA ASP A 26 4.09 -27.74 -0.68
C ASP A 26 2.93 -26.79 -0.44
N TYR A 27 3.14 -25.52 -0.82
CA TYR A 27 2.09 -24.52 -0.72
C TYR A 27 0.89 -24.86 -1.62
N ARG A 28 -0.31 -24.70 -1.07
CA ARG A 28 -1.57 -24.75 -1.80
C ARG A 28 -2.40 -23.53 -1.42
N ALA A 29 -2.82 -22.77 -2.44
CA ALA A 29 -3.66 -21.60 -2.21
C ALA A 29 -4.96 -22.00 -1.50
N PRO A 30 -5.37 -21.30 -0.44
CA PRO A 30 -6.66 -21.51 0.20
C PRO A 30 -7.81 -21.29 -0.79
N VAL A 31 -8.87 -22.06 -0.63
CA VAL A 31 -10.07 -21.90 -1.47
C VAL A 31 -10.84 -20.69 -0.96
N LEU A 32 -11.01 -19.68 -1.81
CA LEU A 32 -11.87 -18.54 -1.51
C LEU A 32 -13.34 -18.99 -1.40
N PRO A 33 -14.14 -18.38 -0.52
CA PRO A 33 -15.56 -18.68 -0.41
C PRO A 33 -16.27 -18.36 -1.74
N GLU A 34 -16.76 -19.38 -2.45
CA GLU A 34 -17.50 -19.19 -3.70
C GLU A 34 -18.88 -18.55 -3.47
N SER A 35 -19.42 -18.62 -2.25
CA SER A 35 -20.75 -18.15 -1.86
C SER A 35 -20.80 -16.71 -1.33
N ALA A 36 -19.73 -15.94 -1.44
CA ALA A 36 -19.73 -14.54 -1.05
C ALA A 36 -20.52 -13.69 -2.06
N ALA A 37 -21.82 -13.90 -2.16
CA ALA A 37 -22.69 -12.93 -2.81
C ALA A 37 -22.77 -11.69 -1.91
N LEU A 38 -22.55 -10.50 -2.46
CA LEU A 38 -22.83 -9.27 -1.73
C LEU A 38 -24.36 -9.22 -1.50
N VAL A 39 -24.76 -9.28 -0.23
CA VAL A 39 -26.19 -9.39 0.18
C VAL A 39 -27.01 -8.20 -0.33
N ARG A 40 -26.35 -7.05 -0.53
CA ARG A 40 -26.99 -5.79 -0.96
C ARG A 40 -26.77 -5.47 -2.45
N ALA A 41 -26.19 -6.37 -3.25
CA ALA A 41 -25.98 -6.18 -4.68
C ALA A 41 -27.28 -6.28 -5.53
N GLU A 42 -28.42 -6.63 -4.95
CA GLU A 42 -29.74 -6.66 -5.63
C GLU A 42 -30.35 -5.26 -5.86
N SER A 43 -29.58 -4.19 -5.62
CA SER A 43 -30.01 -2.81 -5.87
C SER A 43 -29.98 -2.50 -7.37
N GLU A 44 -31.00 -1.81 -7.89
CA GLU A 44 -31.05 -1.26 -9.27
C GLU A 44 -29.88 -0.33 -9.61
N LEU A 45 -29.15 0.13 -8.58
CA LEU A 45 -27.99 1.02 -8.67
C LEU A 45 -26.68 0.27 -8.98
N VAL A 46 -26.71 -1.06 -9.05
CA VAL A 46 -25.50 -1.90 -9.14
C VAL A 46 -25.55 -2.76 -10.39
N THR A 47 -24.46 -2.75 -11.16
CA THR A 47 -24.30 -3.63 -12.32
C THR A 47 -23.21 -4.68 -12.06
N ALA A 48 -23.35 -5.85 -12.69
CA ALA A 48 -22.35 -6.92 -12.63
C ALA A 48 -21.16 -6.68 -13.58
N GLU A 49 -21.08 -5.51 -14.20
CA GLU A 49 -19.97 -5.15 -15.07
C GLU A 49 -18.67 -5.02 -14.29
N ALA A 50 -17.54 -5.21 -14.97
CA ALA A 50 -16.22 -5.13 -14.34
C ALA A 50 -15.96 -3.73 -13.79
N VAL A 51 -15.46 -3.65 -12.56
CA VAL A 51 -15.08 -2.39 -11.91
C VAL A 51 -14.00 -1.68 -12.72
N GLU A 52 -14.21 -0.40 -13.00
CA GLU A 52 -13.21 0.43 -13.68
C GLU A 52 -11.98 0.64 -12.81
N ARG A 53 -10.80 0.43 -13.39
CA ARG A 53 -9.53 0.68 -12.69
C ARG A 53 -9.32 2.17 -12.46
N ASP A 54 -9.61 2.98 -13.48
CA ASP A 54 -9.40 4.43 -13.52
C ASP A 54 -10.70 5.18 -13.15
N PHE A 55 -11.37 4.76 -12.09
CA PHE A 55 -12.69 5.25 -11.70
C PHE A 55 -12.77 6.80 -11.59
N TRP A 56 -11.65 7.48 -11.31
CA TRP A 56 -11.61 8.95 -11.22
C TRP A 56 -11.84 9.63 -12.57
N ARG A 57 -11.61 8.95 -13.68
CA ARG A 57 -11.91 9.47 -15.03
C ARG A 57 -13.41 9.56 -15.28
N GLY A 58 -14.20 8.71 -14.65
CA GLY A 58 -15.65 8.75 -14.72
C GLY A 58 -16.26 10.01 -14.09
N PHE A 59 -15.50 10.78 -13.31
CA PHE A 59 -15.94 12.09 -12.81
C PHE A 59 -15.85 13.22 -13.85
N ASP A 60 -15.34 12.98 -15.05
CA ASP A 60 -15.18 13.94 -16.16
C ASP A 60 -14.49 15.25 -15.75
N ASP A 61 -13.56 15.19 -14.77
CA ASP A 61 -12.79 16.34 -14.30
C ASP A 61 -11.30 16.19 -14.72
N PRO A 62 -10.85 17.01 -15.72
CA PRO A 62 -9.46 16.96 -16.18
C PRO A 62 -8.45 17.30 -15.07
N LEU A 63 -8.78 18.23 -14.16
CA LEU A 63 -7.89 18.62 -13.08
C LEU A 63 -7.71 17.49 -12.06
N LEU A 64 -8.79 16.77 -11.74
CA LEU A 64 -8.71 15.58 -10.91
C LEU A 64 -7.79 14.53 -11.54
N THR A 65 -7.94 14.28 -12.84
CA THR A 65 -7.10 13.32 -13.56
C THR A 65 -5.62 13.73 -13.53
N GLU A 66 -5.30 15.01 -13.77
CA GLU A 66 -3.93 15.53 -13.66
C GLU A 66 -3.34 15.32 -12.25
N LEU A 67 -4.12 15.62 -11.19
CA LEU A 67 -3.66 15.46 -9.81
C LEU A 67 -3.39 13.99 -9.46
N VAL A 68 -4.20 13.06 -9.95
CA VAL A 68 -3.96 11.62 -9.77
C VAL A 68 -2.68 11.18 -10.48
N GLU A 69 -2.46 11.63 -11.72
CA GLU A 69 -1.23 11.34 -12.47
C GLU A 69 0.01 11.93 -11.78
N GLU A 70 -0.07 13.17 -11.28
CA GLU A 70 0.99 13.79 -10.47
C GLU A 70 1.26 12.97 -9.18
N ALA A 71 0.22 12.45 -8.53
CA ALA A 71 0.39 11.62 -7.33
C ALA A 71 1.09 10.28 -7.65
N PHE A 72 0.76 9.62 -8.75
CA PHE A 72 1.49 8.42 -9.18
C PHE A 72 2.99 8.67 -9.38
N ASP A 73 3.35 9.84 -9.92
CA ASP A 73 4.73 10.18 -10.23
C ASP A 73 5.54 10.65 -9.00
N ALA A 74 4.90 11.38 -8.08
CA ALA A 74 5.62 12.15 -7.07
C ALA A 74 5.25 11.84 -5.61
N ASN A 75 4.18 11.07 -5.36
CA ASN A 75 3.75 10.75 -4.00
C ASN A 75 4.83 9.99 -3.23
N HIS A 76 5.11 10.42 -2.00
CA HIS A 76 6.19 9.84 -1.20
C HIS A 76 5.83 8.46 -0.64
N ASP A 77 4.58 8.17 -0.33
CA ASP A 77 4.16 6.85 0.17
C ASP A 77 4.28 5.80 -0.93
N LEU A 78 3.95 6.15 -2.18
CA LEU A 78 4.19 5.29 -3.34
C LEU A 78 5.68 5.06 -3.58
N ARG A 79 6.52 6.10 -3.44
CA ARG A 79 7.98 5.96 -3.55
C ARG A 79 8.56 5.06 -2.46
N ILE A 80 8.05 5.15 -1.23
CA ILE A 80 8.44 4.26 -0.12
C ILE A 80 8.03 2.82 -0.42
N ALA A 81 6.80 2.59 -0.90
CA ALA A 81 6.32 1.26 -1.26
C ALA A 81 7.15 0.65 -2.42
N LEU A 82 7.46 1.44 -3.45
CA LEU A 82 8.33 1.02 -4.54
C LEU A 82 9.74 0.65 -4.06
N ALA A 83 10.35 1.47 -3.20
CA ALA A 83 11.67 1.18 -2.65
C ALA A 83 11.68 -0.10 -1.78
N ARG A 84 10.59 -0.40 -1.07
CA ARG A 84 10.42 -1.67 -0.34
C ARG A 84 10.33 -2.86 -1.30
N HIS A 85 9.61 -2.71 -2.40
CA HIS A 85 9.55 -3.74 -3.45
C HIS A 85 10.92 -3.97 -4.09
N ASP A 86 11.66 -2.91 -4.48
CA ASP A 86 13.02 -3.01 -5.00
C ASP A 86 13.98 -3.72 -4.04
N ARG A 87 13.87 -3.42 -2.72
CA ARG A 87 14.61 -4.12 -1.66
C ARG A 87 14.28 -5.61 -1.65
N SER A 88 12.99 -5.99 -1.74
CA SER A 88 12.56 -7.38 -1.74
C SER A 88 13.09 -8.14 -2.96
N LEU A 89 13.08 -7.52 -4.14
CA LEU A 89 13.69 -8.06 -5.35
C LEU A 89 15.22 -8.22 -5.23
N ALA A 90 15.90 -7.31 -4.53
CA ALA A 90 17.33 -7.44 -4.28
C ALA A 90 17.64 -8.63 -3.36
N LEU A 91 16.84 -8.85 -2.31
CA LEU A 91 16.95 -10.01 -1.43
C LEU A 91 16.65 -11.32 -2.16
N LEU A 92 15.66 -11.33 -3.06
CA LEU A 92 15.39 -12.48 -3.93
C LEU A 92 16.59 -12.79 -4.83
N ARG A 93 17.20 -11.77 -5.44
CA ARG A 93 18.45 -11.96 -6.22
C ARG A 93 19.58 -12.52 -5.37
N GLN A 94 19.74 -12.05 -4.13
CA GLN A 94 20.71 -12.60 -3.17
C GLN A 94 20.41 -14.06 -2.88
N SER A 95 19.18 -14.42 -2.48
CA SER A 95 18.79 -15.79 -2.16
C SER A 95 18.98 -16.75 -3.34
N ARG A 96 18.70 -16.30 -4.57
CA ARG A 96 18.98 -17.09 -5.78
C ARG A 96 20.48 -17.34 -6.01
N ARG A 97 21.38 -16.46 -5.52
CA ARG A 97 22.83 -16.69 -5.59
C ARG A 97 23.30 -17.80 -4.66
N ASP A 98 22.55 -18.08 -3.58
CA ASP A 98 22.86 -19.17 -2.64
C ASP A 98 22.72 -20.57 -3.27
N LEU A 99 22.05 -20.67 -4.45
CA LEU A 99 22.02 -21.90 -5.27
C LEU A 99 23.36 -22.20 -5.98
N ALA A 100 24.25 -21.20 -6.07
CA ALA A 100 25.56 -21.31 -6.71
C ALA A 100 26.68 -21.17 -5.67
N PRO A 101 27.92 -21.62 -5.98
CA PRO A 101 29.05 -21.43 -5.09
C PRO A 101 29.31 -19.95 -4.76
N SER A 102 29.54 -19.64 -3.48
CA SER A 102 30.14 -18.36 -3.09
C SER A 102 31.65 -18.41 -3.29
N VAL A 103 32.21 -17.41 -3.95
CA VAL A 103 33.64 -17.32 -4.21
C VAL A 103 34.20 -16.07 -3.55
N THR A 104 35.20 -16.23 -2.69
CA THR A 104 35.82 -15.14 -1.96
C THR A 104 37.35 -15.14 -2.18
N ALA A 105 37.95 -13.96 -2.40
CA ALA A 105 39.38 -13.78 -2.35
C ALA A 105 39.79 -13.51 -0.89
N GLN A 106 40.85 -14.12 -0.43
CA GLN A 106 41.38 -13.92 0.90
C GLN A 106 42.91 -13.72 0.84
N ALA A 107 43.42 -12.88 1.73
CA ALA A 107 44.83 -12.73 1.96
C ALA A 107 45.05 -12.53 3.46
N GLY A 108 46.08 -13.17 4.00
CA GLY A 108 46.37 -13.13 5.42
C GLY A 108 47.87 -12.99 5.68
N ALA A 109 48.21 -12.36 6.79
CA ALA A 109 49.54 -12.36 7.37
C ALA A 109 49.40 -12.62 8.87
N ALA A 110 50.06 -13.63 9.36
CA ALA A 110 50.04 -13.99 10.77
C ALA A 110 51.47 -14.20 11.31
N HIS A 111 51.72 -13.71 12.51
CA HIS A 111 52.84 -14.07 13.32
C HIS A 111 52.33 -14.88 14.52
N GLN A 112 52.77 -16.13 14.63
CA GLN A 112 52.28 -17.02 15.67
C GLN A 112 53.38 -17.81 16.36
N ARG A 113 53.18 -18.06 17.63
CA ARG A 113 54.00 -19.00 18.40
C ARG A 113 53.15 -20.21 18.78
N VAL A 114 53.58 -21.39 18.32
CA VAL A 114 52.92 -22.65 18.71
C VAL A 114 53.47 -23.17 20.02
N SER A 115 52.64 -23.95 20.76
CA SER A 115 53.06 -24.55 22.01
C SER A 115 54.14 -25.62 21.80
N SER A 116 54.89 -25.94 22.89
CA SER A 116 55.86 -27.05 22.87
C SER A 116 55.16 -28.40 22.64
N ASP A 117 53.89 -28.54 23.02
CA ASP A 117 53.13 -29.78 22.85
C ASP A 117 52.72 -30.00 21.37
N GLN A 118 52.55 -28.90 20.58
CA GLN A 118 52.29 -28.99 19.15
C GLN A 118 53.52 -29.21 18.29
N MET A 119 54.72 -28.78 18.79
CA MET A 119 56.01 -28.98 18.15
C MET A 119 57.00 -29.53 19.18
N PRO A 120 56.90 -30.82 19.55
CA PRO A 120 57.85 -31.45 20.46
C PRO A 120 59.28 -31.42 19.88
N GLN A 121 60.26 -31.09 20.69
CA GLN A 121 61.68 -30.95 20.34
C GLN A 121 62.07 -29.68 19.54
N ALA A 122 61.13 -28.85 19.13
CA ALA A 122 61.47 -27.55 18.52
C ALA A 122 61.92 -26.55 19.58
N THR A 123 62.95 -25.78 19.27
CA THR A 123 63.42 -24.67 20.11
C THR A 123 62.37 -23.55 20.13
N ARG A 124 62.47 -22.66 21.12
CA ARG A 124 61.54 -21.54 21.24
C ARG A 124 61.48 -20.68 19.98
N SER A 125 62.59 -20.45 19.33
CA SER A 125 62.70 -19.68 18.08
C SER A 125 62.08 -20.42 16.87
N GLN A 126 62.14 -21.73 16.82
CA GLN A 126 61.50 -22.52 15.76
C GLN A 126 60.01 -22.62 15.90
N ARG A 127 59.43 -22.29 17.07
CA ARG A 127 58.01 -22.24 17.31
C ARG A 127 57.40 -20.86 17.04
N ASP A 128 58.25 -19.85 16.84
CA ASP A 128 57.87 -18.53 16.35
C ASP A 128 58.01 -18.53 14.83
N TYR A 129 56.89 -18.36 14.11
CA TYR A 129 56.94 -18.28 12.67
C TYR A 129 55.90 -17.32 12.09
N GLU A 130 56.21 -16.77 10.96
CA GLU A 130 55.36 -15.97 10.14
C GLU A 130 54.66 -16.85 9.09
N SER A 131 53.42 -16.52 8.77
CA SER A 131 52.65 -17.18 7.71
C SER A 131 51.95 -16.12 6.89
N TYR A 132 52.16 -16.18 5.60
CA TYR A 132 51.50 -15.34 4.62
C TYR A 132 50.71 -16.24 3.70
N ASP A 133 49.44 -15.89 3.47
CA ASP A 133 48.55 -16.63 2.57
C ASP A 133 47.82 -15.68 1.62
N ALA A 134 47.58 -16.14 0.40
CA ALA A 134 46.72 -15.48 -0.55
C ALA A 134 46.00 -16.53 -1.41
N GLY A 135 44.70 -16.35 -1.66
CA GLY A 135 43.98 -17.35 -2.42
C GLY A 135 42.54 -17.01 -2.69
N ILE A 136 41.88 -17.92 -3.38
CA ILE A 136 40.46 -17.90 -3.67
C ILE A 136 39.82 -19.11 -3.00
N ALA A 137 38.84 -18.87 -2.17
CA ALA A 137 38.00 -19.90 -1.52
C ALA A 137 36.64 -19.96 -2.18
N ALA A 138 36.13 -21.15 -2.41
CA ALA A 138 34.77 -21.40 -2.87
C ALA A 138 34.04 -22.26 -1.85
N LEU A 139 32.81 -21.88 -1.52
CA LEU A 139 31.91 -22.63 -0.66
C LEU A 139 30.58 -22.82 -1.36
N TRP A 140 30.10 -24.06 -1.44
CA TRP A 140 28.82 -24.40 -2.06
C TRP A 140 28.07 -25.40 -1.22
N GLU A 141 26.82 -25.06 -0.85
CA GLU A 141 25.91 -26.02 -0.24
C GLU A 141 25.22 -26.82 -1.34
N LEU A 142 25.41 -28.14 -1.30
CA LEU A 142 24.73 -29.08 -2.20
C LEU A 142 23.33 -29.36 -1.68
N ASP A 143 22.34 -28.70 -2.26
CA ASP A 143 20.97 -28.63 -1.73
C ASP A 143 20.16 -29.92 -2.03
N PHE A 144 20.59 -31.06 -1.48
CA PHE A 144 19.92 -32.35 -1.68
C PHE A 144 18.50 -32.38 -1.11
N PHE A 145 18.27 -31.73 0.04
CA PHE A 145 16.99 -31.73 0.76
C PHE A 145 16.15 -30.48 0.55
N GLY A 146 16.59 -29.56 -0.31
CA GLY A 146 15.81 -28.41 -0.73
C GLY A 146 15.79 -27.21 0.22
N ARG A 147 16.69 -27.14 1.20
CA ARG A 147 16.77 -26.03 2.15
C ARG A 147 16.94 -24.68 1.42
N VAL A 148 17.89 -24.61 0.50
CA VAL A 148 18.18 -23.38 -0.27
C VAL A 148 17.03 -23.10 -1.25
N ARG A 149 16.51 -24.13 -1.91
CA ARG A 149 15.34 -23.98 -2.83
C ARG A 149 14.11 -23.45 -2.09
N ARG A 150 13.80 -23.97 -0.88
CA ARG A 150 12.70 -23.48 -0.04
C ARG A 150 12.93 -22.04 0.45
N ALA A 151 14.18 -21.68 0.76
CA ALA A 151 14.52 -20.30 1.10
C ALA A 151 14.31 -19.33 -0.09
N VAL A 152 14.68 -19.76 -1.31
CA VAL A 152 14.41 -18.99 -2.53
C VAL A 152 12.92 -18.87 -2.79
N GLU A 153 12.15 -19.94 -2.62
CA GLU A 153 10.69 -19.97 -2.76
C GLU A 153 10.02 -18.98 -1.76
N ALA A 154 10.42 -19.03 -0.48
CA ALA A 154 9.93 -18.10 0.52
C ALA A 154 10.23 -16.64 0.16
N GLN A 155 11.47 -16.35 -0.28
CA GLN A 155 11.86 -15.00 -0.66
C GLN A 155 11.20 -14.54 -1.96
N GLN A 156 10.88 -15.44 -2.88
CA GLN A 156 10.12 -15.13 -4.08
C GLN A 156 8.67 -14.75 -3.73
N ALA A 157 8.02 -15.54 -2.87
CA ALA A 157 6.67 -15.24 -2.41
C ALA A 157 6.61 -13.91 -1.64
N GLU A 158 7.65 -13.57 -0.85
CA GLU A 158 7.76 -12.26 -0.19
C GLU A 158 7.94 -11.10 -1.18
N ALA A 159 8.69 -11.30 -2.27
CA ALA A 159 8.81 -10.31 -3.33
C ALA A 159 7.46 -10.09 -4.07
N GLU A 160 6.70 -11.15 -4.30
CA GLU A 160 5.35 -11.07 -4.86
C GLU A 160 4.37 -10.38 -3.91
N ALA A 161 4.48 -10.64 -2.58
CA ALA A 161 3.70 -9.94 -1.57
C ALA A 161 3.99 -8.43 -1.57
N SER A 162 5.27 -8.05 -1.66
CA SER A 162 5.66 -6.62 -1.70
C SER A 162 5.20 -5.90 -2.96
N ALA A 163 5.09 -6.60 -4.10
CA ALA A 163 4.48 -6.06 -5.32
C ALA A 163 2.98 -5.80 -5.12
N ALA A 164 2.28 -6.72 -4.45
CA ALA A 164 0.88 -6.54 -4.11
C ALA A 164 0.67 -5.40 -3.09
N ASP A 165 1.58 -5.23 -2.11
CA ASP A 165 1.55 -4.08 -1.19
C ASP A 165 1.69 -2.74 -1.92
N LEU A 166 2.53 -2.67 -2.96
CA LEU A 166 2.66 -1.47 -3.78
C LEU A 166 1.33 -1.11 -4.47
N ARG A 167 0.64 -2.10 -5.04
CA ARG A 167 -0.69 -1.90 -5.64
C ARG A 167 -1.73 -1.50 -4.58
N ALA A 168 -1.70 -2.10 -3.40
CA ALA A 168 -2.57 -1.71 -2.29
C ALA A 168 -2.34 -0.24 -1.89
N MET A 169 -1.08 0.21 -1.85
CA MET A 169 -0.76 1.61 -1.58
C MET A 169 -1.28 2.55 -2.68
N GLN A 170 -1.27 2.15 -3.95
CA GLN A 170 -1.87 2.93 -5.04
C GLN A 170 -3.38 3.13 -4.80
N VAL A 171 -4.12 2.07 -4.45
CA VAL A 171 -5.55 2.17 -4.10
C VAL A 171 -5.78 3.17 -2.97
N VAL A 172 -4.95 3.11 -1.93
CA VAL A 172 -5.05 4.03 -0.78
C VAL A 172 -4.80 5.47 -1.17
N VAL A 173 -3.70 5.75 -1.88
CA VAL A 173 -3.29 7.11 -2.26
C VAL A 173 -4.29 7.73 -3.24
N VAL A 174 -4.71 7.00 -4.26
CA VAL A 174 -5.70 7.48 -5.24
C VAL A 174 -7.04 7.70 -4.56
N GLY A 175 -7.49 6.74 -3.74
CA GLY A 175 -8.75 6.87 -3.01
C GLY A 175 -8.76 8.08 -2.09
N GLU A 176 -7.69 8.33 -1.34
CA GLU A 176 -7.56 9.51 -0.48
C GLU A 176 -7.55 10.81 -1.30
N LEU A 177 -6.79 10.86 -2.40
CA LEU A 177 -6.70 12.05 -3.25
C LEU A 177 -8.08 12.41 -3.81
N VAL A 178 -8.79 11.44 -4.39
CA VAL A 178 -10.13 11.66 -4.97
C VAL A 178 -11.12 12.07 -3.88
N GLU A 179 -11.09 11.44 -2.71
CA GLU A 179 -11.94 11.80 -1.56
C GLU A 179 -11.70 13.25 -1.12
N GLN A 180 -10.43 13.65 -0.93
CA GLN A 180 -10.09 15.03 -0.56
C GLN A 180 -10.49 16.03 -1.65
N TYR A 181 -10.33 15.68 -2.92
CA TYR A 181 -10.75 16.54 -4.04
C TYR A 181 -12.25 16.76 -4.05
N VAL A 182 -13.05 15.71 -3.94
CA VAL A 182 -14.52 15.79 -3.85
C VAL A 182 -14.94 16.63 -2.66
N ARG A 183 -14.31 16.42 -1.50
CA ARG A 183 -14.58 17.19 -0.29
C ARG A 183 -14.24 18.67 -0.45
N LEU A 184 -13.15 19.01 -1.15
CA LEU A 184 -12.79 20.38 -1.48
C LEU A 184 -13.90 21.05 -2.30
N ARG A 185 -14.37 20.38 -3.37
CA ARG A 185 -15.43 20.94 -4.23
C ARG A 185 -16.74 21.15 -3.46
N GLY A 186 -17.06 20.21 -2.57
CA GLY A 186 -18.21 20.35 -1.69
C GLY A 186 -18.11 21.52 -0.72
N LEU A 187 -16.96 21.74 -0.10
CA LEU A 187 -16.74 22.89 0.78
C LEU A 187 -16.77 24.23 0.02
N GLN A 188 -16.26 24.27 -1.19
CA GLN A 188 -16.37 25.44 -2.05
C GLN A 188 -17.83 25.77 -2.40
N GLU A 189 -18.66 24.76 -2.64
CA GLU A 189 -20.09 24.95 -2.84
C GLU A 189 -20.78 25.44 -1.55
N GLN A 190 -20.47 24.86 -0.40
CA GLN A 190 -20.99 25.34 0.90
C GLN A 190 -20.59 26.80 1.16
N LEU A 191 -19.36 27.18 0.85
CA LEU A 191 -18.86 28.55 0.96
C LEU A 191 -19.66 29.50 0.04
N ARG A 192 -19.90 29.09 -1.21
CA ARG A 192 -20.72 29.87 -2.17
C ARG A 192 -22.15 30.07 -1.65
N VAL A 193 -22.77 29.03 -1.12
CA VAL A 193 -24.11 29.09 -0.52
C VAL A 193 -24.13 30.00 0.69
N ALA A 194 -23.15 29.88 1.61
CA ALA A 194 -23.05 30.74 2.78
C ALA A 194 -22.87 32.21 2.44
N GLN A 195 -22.05 32.54 1.42
CA GLN A 195 -21.86 33.90 0.94
C GLN A 195 -23.14 34.45 0.32
N ALA A 196 -23.81 33.72 -0.58
CA ALA A 196 -25.07 34.14 -1.18
C ALA A 196 -26.16 34.37 -0.12
N ASN A 197 -26.20 33.55 0.90
CA ASN A 197 -27.13 33.71 2.02
C ASN A 197 -26.81 34.93 2.89
N ALA A 198 -25.53 35.21 3.16
CA ALA A 198 -25.13 36.43 3.84
C ALA A 198 -25.53 37.69 3.06
N ASP A 199 -25.42 37.69 1.73
CA ASP A 199 -25.84 38.82 0.88
C ASP A 199 -27.36 39.02 0.95
N ASN A 200 -28.17 37.96 0.81
CA ASN A 200 -29.62 38.01 0.99
C ASN A 200 -30.04 38.54 2.37
N GLN A 201 -29.30 38.16 3.42
CA GLN A 201 -29.59 38.62 4.79
C GLN A 201 -29.21 40.09 4.99
N ARG A 202 -28.14 40.60 4.35
CA ARG A 202 -27.80 42.04 4.33
C ARG A 202 -28.92 42.86 3.69
N GLU A 203 -29.47 42.42 2.57
CA GLU A 203 -30.59 43.06 1.93
C GLU A 203 -31.84 43.07 2.84
N SER A 204 -32.11 41.93 3.50
CA SER A 204 -33.21 41.81 4.45
C SER A 204 -33.04 42.77 5.66
N LEU A 205 -31.83 42.84 6.22
CA LEU A 205 -31.51 43.77 7.31
C LEU A 205 -31.72 45.23 6.88
N ALA A 206 -31.21 45.64 5.72
CA ALA A 206 -31.38 47.00 5.21
C ALA A 206 -32.88 47.34 5.02
N LEU A 207 -33.72 46.42 4.57
CA LEU A 207 -35.16 46.63 4.45
C LEU A 207 -35.81 46.82 5.82
N VAL A 208 -35.43 46.01 6.83
CA VAL A 208 -35.95 46.13 8.21
C VAL A 208 -35.55 47.45 8.85
N ASP A 209 -34.25 47.83 8.71
CA ASP A 209 -33.73 49.12 9.21
C ASP A 209 -34.50 50.33 8.61
N ALA A 210 -34.73 50.31 7.26
CA ALA A 210 -35.49 51.37 6.62
C ALA A 210 -36.94 51.44 7.11
N ARG A 211 -37.56 50.32 7.42
CA ARG A 211 -38.93 50.31 8.05
C ARG A 211 -38.93 50.81 9.46
N LEU A 212 -37.90 50.51 10.25
CA LEU A 212 -37.71 51.03 11.62
C LEU A 212 -37.58 52.55 11.59
N GLU A 213 -36.75 53.08 10.72
CA GLU A 213 -36.59 54.52 10.51
C GLU A 213 -37.90 55.22 10.10
N ALA A 214 -38.69 54.57 9.27
CA ALA A 214 -40.03 55.03 8.89
C ALA A 214 -41.12 54.86 9.95
N GLY A 215 -40.76 54.35 11.16
CA GLY A 215 -41.70 54.09 12.25
C GLY A 215 -42.68 52.94 12.02
N ARG A 216 -42.38 52.04 11.09
CA ARG A 216 -43.18 50.86 10.67
C ARG A 216 -42.57 49.51 11.07
N GLY A 217 -41.46 49.52 11.75
CA GLY A 217 -40.73 48.34 12.25
C GLY A 217 -40.41 48.48 13.73
N THR A 218 -39.84 47.40 14.32
CA THR A 218 -39.39 47.38 15.68
C THR A 218 -37.85 47.22 15.76
N GLU A 219 -37.21 47.77 16.81
CA GLU A 219 -35.79 47.55 17.06
C GLU A 219 -35.47 46.05 17.27
N PHE A 220 -36.44 45.32 17.83
CA PHE A 220 -36.34 43.87 17.98
C PHE A 220 -36.12 43.14 16.63
N ASP A 221 -36.81 43.53 15.57
CA ASP A 221 -36.68 42.93 14.23
C ASP A 221 -35.29 43.23 13.65
N SER A 222 -34.79 44.47 13.80
CA SER A 222 -33.44 44.85 13.34
C SER A 222 -32.33 44.07 14.04
N VAL A 223 -32.39 44.00 15.37
CA VAL A 223 -31.39 43.25 16.16
C VAL A 223 -31.42 41.78 15.81
N ARG A 224 -32.60 41.18 15.59
CA ARG A 224 -32.73 39.80 15.23
C ARG A 224 -32.21 39.48 13.79
N ALA A 225 -32.50 40.38 12.84
CA ALA A 225 -31.98 40.27 11.48
C ALA A 225 -30.43 40.35 11.49
N ARG A 226 -29.87 41.26 12.30
CA ARG A 226 -28.41 41.40 12.50
C ARG A 226 -27.80 40.15 13.10
N ALA A 227 -28.42 39.60 14.16
CA ALA A 227 -27.95 38.37 14.79
C ALA A 227 -27.91 37.19 13.82
N GLN A 228 -28.92 37.05 12.93
CA GLN A 228 -28.96 36.04 11.90
C GLN A 228 -27.82 36.20 10.87
N LEU A 229 -27.59 37.45 10.40
CA LEU A 229 -26.50 37.77 9.47
C LEU A 229 -25.13 37.43 10.09
N GLU A 230 -24.87 37.86 11.33
CA GLU A 230 -23.59 37.58 12.00
C GLU A 230 -23.37 36.08 12.21
N SER A 231 -24.42 35.33 12.50
CA SER A 231 -24.36 33.85 12.60
C SER A 231 -23.96 33.21 11.26
N THR A 232 -24.46 33.72 10.13
CA THR A 232 -24.09 33.23 8.80
C THR A 232 -22.65 33.62 8.42
N LEU A 233 -22.27 34.88 8.70
CA LEU A 233 -20.93 35.38 8.47
C LEU A 233 -19.87 34.62 9.27
N ALA A 234 -20.17 34.16 10.49
CA ALA A 234 -19.27 33.36 11.31
C ALA A 234 -18.91 31.98 10.71
N ARG A 235 -19.74 31.46 9.80
CA ARG A 235 -19.49 30.17 9.12
C ARG A 235 -18.44 30.29 8.00
N ILE A 236 -18.34 31.46 7.37
CA ILE A 236 -17.46 31.69 6.21
C ILE A 236 -15.98 31.43 6.55
N PRO A 237 -15.39 32.02 7.60
CA PRO A 237 -13.99 31.78 7.97
C PRO A 237 -13.71 30.30 8.32
N ALA A 238 -14.69 29.59 8.91
CA ALA A 238 -14.54 28.18 9.22
C ALA A 238 -14.43 27.34 7.93
N LEU A 239 -15.28 27.61 6.93
CA LEU A 239 -15.22 26.93 5.62
C LEU A 239 -13.92 27.26 4.87
N GLU A 240 -13.48 28.51 4.88
CA GLU A 240 -12.20 28.93 4.29
C GLU A 240 -11.01 28.22 4.92
N GLY A 241 -11.02 28.05 6.23
CA GLY A 241 -9.99 27.31 6.96
C GLY A 241 -9.95 25.83 6.57
N GLU A 242 -11.10 25.17 6.39
CA GLU A 242 -11.19 23.78 5.93
C GLU A 242 -10.74 23.64 4.47
N ILE A 243 -11.14 24.55 3.59
CA ILE A 243 -10.70 24.60 2.20
C ILE A 243 -9.17 24.70 2.12
N ALA A 244 -8.56 25.57 2.92
CA ALA A 244 -7.12 25.71 2.97
C ALA A 244 -6.45 24.43 3.45
N ALA A 245 -6.95 23.77 4.50
CA ALA A 245 -6.41 22.53 5.04
C ALA A 245 -6.43 21.40 3.99
N ILE A 246 -7.55 21.24 3.28
CA ILE A 246 -7.65 20.22 2.22
C ILE A 246 -6.75 20.55 1.02
N THR A 247 -6.66 21.81 0.63
CA THR A 247 -5.75 22.26 -0.44
C THR A 247 -4.29 21.89 -0.11
N HIS A 248 -3.87 22.13 1.13
CA HIS A 248 -2.55 21.73 1.60
C HIS A 248 -2.37 20.20 1.59
N ARG A 249 -3.39 19.42 1.98
CA ARG A 249 -3.34 17.96 1.93
C ARG A 249 -3.19 17.42 0.50
N LEU A 250 -3.94 17.98 -0.46
CA LEU A 250 -3.82 17.62 -1.88
C LEU A 250 -2.43 17.92 -2.44
N ALA A 251 -1.82 19.06 -2.03
CA ALA A 251 -0.44 19.36 -2.41
C ALA A 251 0.55 18.31 -1.90
N VAL A 252 0.42 17.88 -0.65
CA VAL A 252 1.27 16.82 -0.07
C VAL A 252 1.06 15.49 -0.78
N LEU A 253 -0.20 15.12 -1.11
CA LEU A 253 -0.50 13.90 -1.84
C LEU A 253 0.11 13.86 -3.24
N THR A 254 0.26 15.04 -3.90
CA THR A 254 0.94 15.18 -5.19
C THR A 254 2.45 15.46 -5.05
N GLY A 255 3.02 15.25 -3.85
CA GLY A 255 4.46 15.39 -3.60
C GLY A 255 4.97 16.83 -3.64
N ARG A 256 4.08 17.83 -3.41
CA ARG A 256 4.37 19.27 -3.49
C ARG A 256 4.35 19.93 -2.11
N GLU A 257 4.92 21.14 -2.02
CA GLU A 257 4.78 21.99 -0.84
C GLU A 257 3.31 22.41 -0.65
N PRO A 258 2.85 22.58 0.61
CA PRO A 258 1.43 22.82 0.92
C PRO A 258 0.78 23.98 0.13
N GLY A 259 1.52 25.05 -0.16
CA GLY A 259 1.01 26.21 -0.90
C GLY A 259 0.95 26.07 -2.44
N ALA A 260 1.54 25.01 -2.99
CA ALA A 260 1.77 24.91 -4.44
C ALA A 260 0.50 24.79 -5.29
N LEU A 261 -0.60 24.31 -4.72
CA LEU A 261 -1.86 24.09 -5.43
C LEU A 261 -2.90 25.19 -5.21
N ILE A 262 -2.65 26.21 -4.39
CA ILE A 262 -3.63 27.25 -4.04
C ILE A 262 -4.22 27.86 -5.30
N ALA A 263 -3.39 28.40 -6.19
CA ALA A 263 -3.85 29.07 -7.41
C ALA A 263 -4.61 28.14 -8.38
N ARG A 264 -4.28 26.85 -8.41
CA ARG A 264 -4.97 25.84 -9.26
C ARG A 264 -6.34 25.44 -8.71
N LEU A 265 -6.49 25.42 -7.39
CA LEU A 265 -7.68 24.91 -6.69
C LEU A 265 -8.60 26.02 -6.18
N GLU A 266 -8.14 27.28 -6.19
CA GLU A 266 -8.91 28.45 -5.74
C GLU A 266 -10.20 28.63 -6.54
N LYS A 267 -10.17 28.35 -7.87
CA LYS A 267 -11.34 28.50 -8.71
C LYS A 267 -12.35 27.38 -8.43
N PRO A 268 -13.57 27.72 -7.95
CA PRO A 268 -14.61 26.73 -7.75
C PRO A 268 -15.03 26.09 -9.08
N THR A 269 -15.20 24.78 -9.06
CA THR A 269 -15.83 24.01 -10.14
C THR A 269 -16.99 23.24 -9.56
N PRO A 270 -18.04 22.92 -10.32
CA PRO A 270 -19.14 22.10 -9.83
C PRO A 270 -18.65 20.78 -9.23
N MET A 271 -19.39 20.27 -8.28
CA MET A 271 -19.18 18.90 -7.80
C MET A 271 -19.24 17.92 -8.96
N PRO A 272 -18.36 16.91 -9.00
CA PRO A 272 -18.44 15.84 -10.00
C PRO A 272 -19.80 15.15 -9.97
N ALA A 273 -20.33 14.82 -11.16
CA ALA A 273 -21.62 14.12 -11.25
C ALA A 273 -21.54 12.73 -10.62
N LEU A 274 -22.57 12.37 -9.86
CA LEU A 274 -22.72 11.01 -9.34
C LEU A 274 -23.26 10.11 -10.46
N HIS A 275 -22.77 8.89 -10.54
CA HIS A 275 -23.25 7.91 -11.51
C HIS A 275 -24.58 7.30 -11.01
N ASP A 276 -25.53 7.16 -11.92
CA ASP A 276 -26.81 6.50 -11.60
C ASP A 276 -26.63 4.99 -11.36
N GLN A 277 -25.58 4.40 -11.93
CA GLN A 277 -25.24 2.98 -11.75
C GLN A 277 -23.73 2.81 -11.53
N VAL A 278 -23.37 1.91 -10.65
CA VAL A 278 -21.98 1.57 -10.32
C VAL A 278 -21.69 0.12 -10.68
N ALA A 279 -20.63 -0.10 -11.44
CA ALA A 279 -20.11 -1.43 -11.74
C ALA A 279 -19.43 -2.01 -10.49
N VAL A 280 -19.97 -3.07 -9.91
CA VAL A 280 -19.46 -3.73 -8.70
C VAL A 280 -18.73 -5.02 -9.02
N GLY A 281 -18.95 -5.60 -10.19
CA GLY A 281 -18.41 -6.90 -10.58
C GLY A 281 -19.02 -8.06 -9.79
N LEU A 282 -18.47 -9.26 -9.98
CA LEU A 282 -18.86 -10.44 -9.21
C LEU A 282 -18.04 -10.51 -7.90
N PRO A 283 -18.64 -10.91 -6.77
CA PRO A 283 -17.95 -10.98 -5.48
C PRO A 283 -16.68 -11.83 -5.47
N GLY A 284 -16.69 -12.97 -6.20
CA GLY A 284 -15.50 -13.80 -6.34
C GLY A 284 -14.38 -13.15 -7.15
N GLU A 285 -14.68 -12.25 -8.06
CA GLU A 285 -13.70 -11.46 -8.80
C GLU A 285 -13.12 -10.34 -7.94
N LEU A 286 -13.96 -9.73 -7.10
CA LEU A 286 -13.54 -8.74 -6.10
C LEU A 286 -12.41 -9.29 -5.23
N LEU A 287 -12.60 -10.47 -4.63
CA LEU A 287 -11.61 -11.07 -3.74
C LEU A 287 -10.29 -11.39 -4.46
N ARG A 288 -10.34 -11.79 -5.75
CA ARG A 288 -9.14 -12.06 -6.54
C ARG A 288 -8.42 -10.79 -7.01
N ARG A 289 -9.14 -9.70 -7.13
CA ARG A 289 -8.62 -8.42 -7.64
C ARG A 289 -7.94 -7.59 -6.55
N ARG A 290 -8.31 -7.76 -5.28
CA ARG A 290 -7.79 -6.97 -4.16
C ARG A 290 -6.32 -7.25 -3.90
N PRO A 291 -5.46 -6.21 -3.98
CA PRO A 291 -4.02 -6.40 -3.78
C PRO A 291 -3.65 -6.76 -2.35
N ASP A 292 -4.41 -6.32 -1.34
CA ASP A 292 -4.18 -6.66 0.08
C ASP A 292 -4.41 -8.15 0.35
N ILE A 293 -5.43 -8.76 -0.26
CA ILE A 293 -5.67 -10.21 -0.19
C ILE A 293 -4.52 -10.96 -0.88
N ALA A 294 -4.10 -10.50 -2.06
CA ALA A 294 -2.97 -11.09 -2.78
C ALA A 294 -1.68 -11.01 -1.94
N ALA A 295 -1.40 -9.89 -1.27
CA ALA A 295 -0.24 -9.74 -0.40
C ALA A 295 -0.28 -10.71 0.78
N ALA A 296 -1.44 -10.86 1.44
CA ALA A 296 -1.62 -11.77 2.56
C ALA A 296 -1.45 -13.25 2.12
N GLU A 297 -1.99 -13.63 0.95
CA GLU A 297 -1.83 -14.96 0.36
C GLU A 297 -0.37 -15.28 0.05
N ARG A 298 0.37 -14.34 -0.55
CA ARG A 298 1.80 -14.53 -0.85
C ARG A 298 2.65 -14.64 0.42
N ARG A 299 2.32 -13.93 1.50
CA ARG A 299 2.98 -14.10 2.81
C ARG A 299 2.69 -15.45 3.45
N LEU A 300 1.49 -15.98 3.31
CA LEU A 300 1.18 -17.35 3.72
C LEU A 300 2.02 -18.36 2.93
N HIS A 301 2.19 -18.17 1.62
CA HIS A 301 3.08 -19.00 0.80
C HIS A 301 4.53 -18.92 1.30
N ALA A 302 5.05 -17.73 1.57
CA ALA A 302 6.41 -17.55 2.12
C ALA A 302 6.61 -18.27 3.46
N ALA A 303 5.63 -18.16 4.36
CA ALA A 303 5.65 -18.84 5.66
C ALA A 303 5.61 -20.37 5.51
N THR A 304 4.77 -20.90 4.59
CA THR A 304 4.70 -22.33 4.28
C THR A 304 6.03 -22.86 3.74
N ALA A 305 6.67 -22.13 2.82
CA ALA A 305 7.99 -22.49 2.31
C ALA A 305 9.07 -22.48 3.42
N SER A 306 8.95 -21.59 4.40
CA SER A 306 9.85 -21.51 5.56
C SER A 306 9.77 -22.72 6.48
N ILE A 307 8.62 -23.42 6.56
CA ILE A 307 8.51 -24.73 7.22
C ILE A 307 9.46 -25.72 6.55
N GLY A 308 9.52 -25.72 5.22
CA GLY A 308 10.43 -26.58 4.45
C GLY A 308 11.91 -26.27 4.75
N VAL A 309 12.28 -25.00 4.93
CA VAL A 309 13.63 -24.61 5.36
C VAL A 309 13.96 -25.19 6.72
N ALA A 310 13.06 -25.04 7.72
CA ALA A 310 13.25 -25.57 9.06
C ALA A 310 13.26 -27.12 9.08
N THR A 311 12.44 -27.76 8.25
CA THR A 311 12.38 -29.22 8.12
C THR A 311 13.68 -29.79 7.55
N ALA A 312 14.30 -29.07 6.61
CA ALA A 312 15.57 -29.49 6.00
C ALA A 312 16.72 -29.57 7.03
N ASP A 313 16.65 -28.85 8.14
CA ASP A 313 17.63 -28.94 9.24
C ASP A 313 17.63 -30.30 9.99
N LEU A 314 16.62 -31.15 9.78
CA LEU A 314 16.63 -32.55 10.28
C LEU A 314 17.61 -33.44 9.51
N TYR A 315 18.00 -33.02 8.32
CA TYR A 315 18.84 -33.80 7.38
C TYR A 315 20.26 -33.27 7.35
N PRO A 316 21.23 -34.12 6.93
CA PRO A 316 22.63 -33.65 6.77
C PRO A 316 22.74 -32.55 5.72
N ARG A 317 23.51 -31.52 6.02
CA ARG A 317 23.95 -30.53 5.05
C ARG A 317 25.25 -30.96 4.41
N PHE A 318 25.33 -30.93 3.11
CA PHE A 318 26.50 -31.27 2.34
C PHE A 318 27.10 -29.99 1.75
N THR A 319 28.38 -29.74 2.03
CA THR A 319 29.09 -28.58 1.54
C THR A 319 30.31 -28.99 0.74
N LEU A 320 30.51 -28.39 -0.42
CA LEU A 320 31.72 -28.51 -1.21
C LEU A 320 32.58 -27.27 -0.96
N ASN A 321 33.79 -27.51 -0.43
CA ASN A 321 34.74 -26.48 -0.16
C ASN A 321 35.90 -26.60 -1.13
N GLY A 322 36.30 -25.48 -1.76
CA GLY A 322 37.46 -25.38 -2.61
C GLY A 322 38.38 -24.25 -2.15
N LEU A 323 39.68 -24.47 -2.17
CA LEU A 323 40.69 -23.46 -1.99
C LEU A 323 41.76 -23.61 -3.06
N LEU A 324 42.13 -22.53 -3.69
CA LEU A 324 43.25 -22.42 -4.58
C LEU A 324 44.05 -21.17 -4.19
N GLY A 325 45.28 -21.32 -3.80
CA GLY A 325 46.09 -20.20 -3.32
C GLY A 325 47.53 -20.52 -3.15
N THR A 326 48.20 -19.66 -2.40
CA THR A 326 49.62 -19.77 -2.02
C THR A 326 49.75 -19.54 -0.51
N GLN A 327 50.72 -20.22 0.12
CA GLN A 327 51.07 -20.02 1.51
C GLN A 327 52.57 -20.12 1.69
N ALA A 328 53.20 -19.16 2.35
CA ALA A 328 54.64 -19.12 2.57
C ALA A 328 54.98 -18.56 3.95
N ALA A 329 56.19 -18.85 4.41
CA ALA A 329 56.74 -18.31 5.65
C ALA A 329 57.40 -16.91 5.46
N SER A 330 57.57 -16.46 4.21
CA SER A 330 58.06 -15.13 3.87
C SER A 330 57.24 -14.51 2.72
N THR A 331 57.15 -13.20 2.68
CA THR A 331 56.47 -12.49 1.60
C THR A 331 57.16 -12.69 0.24
N GLY A 332 58.47 -12.89 0.23
CA GLY A 332 59.26 -13.11 -1.00
C GLY A 332 58.95 -14.44 -1.69
N ASP A 333 58.56 -15.45 -0.93
CA ASP A 333 58.26 -16.80 -1.42
C ASP A 333 56.78 -17.03 -1.72
N LEU A 334 55.93 -16.07 -1.37
CA LEU A 334 54.46 -16.25 -1.42
C LEU A 334 53.93 -16.65 -2.81
N PHE A 335 54.55 -16.18 -3.88
CA PHE A 335 54.17 -16.53 -5.26
C PHE A 335 55.14 -17.49 -5.94
N GLY A 336 56.00 -18.15 -5.14
CA GLY A 336 56.88 -19.20 -5.61
C GLY A 336 56.12 -20.48 -5.95
N ARG A 337 56.70 -21.35 -6.80
CA ARG A 337 56.07 -22.62 -7.17
C ARG A 337 55.80 -23.55 -5.98
N ASP A 338 56.68 -23.47 -4.97
CA ASP A 338 56.60 -24.36 -3.80
C ASP A 338 55.59 -23.91 -2.75
N SER A 339 54.97 -22.71 -2.93
CA SER A 339 53.95 -22.16 -2.05
C SER A 339 52.54 -22.47 -2.48
N GLU A 340 52.30 -23.12 -3.65
CA GLU A 340 50.98 -23.46 -4.12
C GLU A 340 50.22 -24.36 -3.12
N THR A 341 49.00 -23.95 -2.78
CA THR A 341 48.07 -24.75 -1.95
C THR A 341 46.77 -24.99 -2.69
N ARG A 342 46.27 -26.23 -2.58
CA ARG A 342 44.98 -26.62 -3.15
C ARG A 342 44.21 -27.47 -2.15
N LEU A 343 42.92 -27.20 -2.00
CA LEU A 343 42.02 -28.03 -1.21
C LEU A 343 40.72 -28.22 -1.99
N VAL A 344 40.22 -29.43 -2.06
CA VAL A 344 38.84 -29.76 -2.41
C VAL A 344 38.36 -30.70 -1.33
N ALA A 345 37.35 -30.28 -0.59
CA ALA A 345 36.79 -31.05 0.54
C ALA A 345 35.26 -31.10 0.48
N LEU A 346 34.73 -32.27 0.72
CA LEU A 346 33.28 -32.47 0.99
C LEU A 346 33.07 -32.43 2.51
N GLY A 347 32.29 -31.47 2.98
CA GLY A 347 31.88 -31.37 4.37
C GLY A 347 30.47 -31.96 4.56
N VAL A 348 30.22 -32.55 5.71
CA VAL A 348 28.90 -32.97 6.15
C VAL A 348 28.66 -32.42 7.53
N ASP A 349 27.61 -31.63 7.68
CA ASP A 349 27.16 -31.10 8.97
C ASP A 349 25.77 -31.67 9.27
N TRP A 350 25.60 -32.30 10.44
CA TRP A 350 24.32 -32.93 10.80
C TRP A 350 24.05 -32.84 12.29
N SER A 351 23.03 -32.09 12.63
CA SER A 351 22.61 -31.86 14.03
C SER A 351 21.76 -33.01 14.61
N PHE A 352 22.11 -34.29 14.34
CA PHE A 352 21.28 -35.43 14.75
C PHE A 352 21.13 -35.57 16.26
N LEU A 353 22.09 -35.14 17.07
CA LEU A 353 22.01 -35.15 18.55
C LEU A 353 21.21 -33.98 19.11
N ASP A 354 20.99 -32.92 18.32
CA ASP A 354 20.26 -31.68 18.70
C ASP A 354 18.87 -31.59 18.03
N SER A 355 18.26 -32.76 17.80
CA SER A 355 16.95 -32.81 17.13
C SER A 355 15.85 -32.07 17.91
N GLY A 356 16.00 -31.87 19.21
CA GLY A 356 15.08 -31.08 20.03
C GLY A 356 15.03 -29.61 19.60
N ARG A 357 16.19 -29.00 19.33
CA ARG A 357 16.28 -27.61 18.84
C ARG A 357 15.71 -27.46 17.42
N VAL A 358 15.96 -28.44 16.57
CA VAL A 358 15.41 -28.44 15.21
C VAL A 358 13.89 -28.53 15.24
N ARG A 359 13.33 -29.43 16.04
CA ARG A 359 11.86 -29.55 16.21
C ARG A 359 11.23 -28.26 16.77
N ALA A 360 11.91 -27.58 17.70
CA ALA A 360 11.43 -26.29 18.21
C ALA A 360 11.40 -25.22 17.11
N ARG A 361 12.40 -25.18 16.20
CA ARG A 361 12.38 -24.28 15.02
C ARG A 361 11.27 -24.63 14.04
N MET A 362 11.03 -25.91 13.80
CA MET A 362 9.90 -26.36 12.98
C MET A 362 8.56 -25.94 13.59
N ALA A 363 8.35 -26.18 14.90
CA ALA A 363 7.13 -25.75 15.57
C ALA A 363 6.93 -24.23 15.55
N ALA A 364 8.00 -23.45 15.60
CA ALA A 364 7.93 -22.00 15.43
C ALA A 364 7.50 -21.62 14.00
N ALA A 365 8.08 -22.25 12.97
CA ALA A 365 7.71 -22.01 11.57
C ALA A 365 6.26 -22.46 11.27
N ASP A 366 5.80 -23.56 11.85
CA ASP A 366 4.40 -24.00 11.75
C ASP A 366 3.45 -22.97 12.37
N ALA A 367 3.77 -22.45 13.56
CA ALA A 367 2.98 -21.41 14.22
C ALA A 367 2.97 -20.09 13.42
N ASP A 368 4.08 -19.72 12.79
CA ASP A 368 4.15 -18.55 11.91
C ASP A 368 3.27 -18.74 10.66
N ALA A 369 3.23 -19.95 10.09
CA ALA A 369 2.35 -20.25 8.95
C ALA A 369 0.87 -20.21 9.35
N GLU A 370 0.51 -20.74 10.52
CA GLU A 370 -0.85 -20.66 11.06
C GLU A 370 -1.26 -19.20 11.32
N ALA A 371 -0.38 -18.38 11.88
CA ALA A 371 -0.62 -16.95 12.07
C ALA A 371 -0.84 -16.21 10.73
N ASN A 372 -0.11 -16.57 9.67
CA ASN A 372 -0.31 -15.99 8.34
C ASN A 372 -1.60 -16.50 7.67
N LEU A 373 -2.01 -17.74 7.91
CA LEU A 373 -3.32 -18.25 7.46
C LEU A 373 -4.45 -17.46 8.11
N ALA A 374 -4.43 -17.32 9.44
CA ALA A 374 -5.44 -16.54 10.16
C ALA A 374 -5.48 -15.06 9.68
N ARG A 375 -4.31 -14.46 9.37
CA ARG A 375 -4.25 -13.11 8.81
C ARG A 375 -4.86 -13.04 7.41
N TYR A 376 -4.60 -14.02 6.56
CA TYR A 376 -5.23 -14.12 5.25
C TYR A 376 -6.75 -14.21 5.36
N GLU A 377 -7.27 -15.12 6.20
CA GLU A 377 -8.71 -15.29 6.44
C GLU A 377 -9.34 -13.99 6.97
N GLN A 378 -8.69 -13.32 7.92
CA GLN A 378 -9.14 -12.03 8.46
C GLN A 378 -9.18 -10.96 7.36
N THR A 379 -8.17 -10.89 6.49
CA THR A 379 -8.13 -9.93 5.38
C THR A 379 -9.29 -10.16 4.40
N VAL A 380 -9.63 -11.42 4.10
CA VAL A 380 -10.78 -11.77 3.25
C VAL A 380 -12.10 -11.31 3.90
N LEU A 381 -12.29 -11.57 5.20
CA LEU A 381 -13.50 -11.13 5.91
C LEU A 381 -13.62 -9.61 5.97
N GLN A 382 -12.52 -8.90 6.24
CA GLN A 382 -12.50 -7.43 6.23
C GLN A 382 -12.80 -6.86 4.85
N ALA A 383 -12.29 -7.48 3.78
CA ALA A 383 -12.58 -7.07 2.41
C ALA A 383 -14.08 -7.18 2.06
N LEU A 384 -14.74 -8.24 2.50
CA LEU A 384 -16.18 -8.42 2.33
C LEU A 384 -16.98 -7.40 3.17
N GLU A 385 -16.59 -7.19 4.43
CA GLU A 385 -17.19 -6.18 5.30
C GLU A 385 -17.08 -4.78 4.70
N GLU A 386 -15.90 -4.40 4.20
CA GLU A 386 -15.69 -3.10 3.57
C GLU A 386 -16.57 -2.91 2.34
N ALA A 387 -16.66 -3.92 1.46
CA ALA A 387 -17.49 -3.85 0.26
C ALA A 387 -18.98 -3.71 0.59
N GLU A 388 -19.50 -4.54 1.52
CA GLU A 388 -20.89 -4.47 1.98
C GLU A 388 -21.22 -3.14 2.65
N THR A 389 -20.32 -2.67 3.51
CA THR A 389 -20.49 -1.40 4.23
C THR A 389 -20.44 -0.22 3.27
N ALA A 390 -19.52 -0.21 2.31
CA ALA A 390 -19.41 0.85 1.33
C ALA A 390 -20.64 0.92 0.42
N LEU A 391 -21.13 -0.23 -0.04
CA LEU A 391 -22.37 -0.32 -0.83
C LEU A 391 -23.58 0.18 -0.06
N ALA A 392 -23.71 -0.23 1.21
CA ALA A 392 -24.77 0.25 2.08
C ALA A 392 -24.72 1.78 2.28
N ARG A 393 -23.53 2.32 2.56
CA ARG A 393 -23.34 3.77 2.74
C ARG A 393 -23.70 4.55 1.48
N TYR A 394 -23.25 4.10 0.31
CA TYR A 394 -23.56 4.75 -0.95
C TYR A 394 -25.07 4.75 -1.22
N THR A 395 -25.73 3.59 -1.14
CA THR A 395 -27.17 3.47 -1.36
C THR A 395 -28.00 4.36 -0.41
N GLN A 396 -27.63 4.40 0.87
CA GLN A 396 -28.35 5.25 1.84
C GLN A 396 -28.07 6.73 1.64
N SER A 397 -26.85 7.12 1.24
CA SER A 397 -26.54 8.53 0.97
C SER A 397 -27.29 9.10 -0.25
N LEU A 398 -27.55 8.28 -1.26
CA LEU A 398 -28.39 8.68 -2.40
C LEU A 398 -29.86 8.94 -1.97
N ARG A 399 -30.43 8.06 -1.13
CA ARG A 399 -31.78 8.26 -0.60
C ARG A 399 -31.87 9.49 0.30
N GLU A 400 -30.90 9.70 1.15
CA GLU A 400 -30.80 10.91 2.00
C GLU A 400 -30.76 12.16 1.12
N ARG A 401 -29.94 12.16 0.06
CA ARG A 401 -29.84 13.27 -0.89
C ARG A 401 -31.18 13.60 -1.54
N GLU A 402 -31.94 12.61 -2.02
CA GLU A 402 -33.24 12.79 -2.65
C GLU A 402 -34.20 13.55 -1.71
N HIS A 403 -34.28 13.15 -0.44
CA HIS A 403 -35.14 13.82 0.52
C HIS A 403 -34.66 15.23 0.89
N LEU A 404 -33.34 15.45 0.97
CA LEU A 404 -32.80 16.78 1.26
C LEU A 404 -32.92 17.73 0.06
N GLU A 405 -32.88 17.23 -1.16
CA GLU A 405 -33.15 18.00 -2.38
C GLU A 405 -34.61 18.50 -2.41
N ALA A 406 -35.58 17.63 -2.17
CA ALA A 406 -36.96 17.99 -2.06
C ALA A 406 -37.23 18.98 -0.88
N ALA A 407 -36.54 18.81 0.25
CA ALA A 407 -36.65 19.74 1.38
C ALA A 407 -36.06 21.11 1.06
N ALA A 408 -34.93 21.18 0.35
CA ALA A 408 -34.27 22.43 -0.07
C ALA A 408 -35.20 23.21 -1.07
N GLU A 409 -35.77 22.53 -2.06
CA GLU A 409 -36.72 23.13 -2.98
C GLU A 409 -37.97 23.68 -2.28
N ALA A 410 -38.57 22.89 -1.40
CA ALA A 410 -39.78 23.30 -0.68
C ALA A 410 -39.53 24.48 0.29
N SER A 411 -38.39 24.47 0.99
CA SER A 411 -38.01 25.56 1.92
C SER A 411 -37.62 26.84 1.16
N ALA A 412 -36.99 26.75 0.01
CA ALA A 412 -36.66 27.90 -0.86
C ALA A 412 -37.97 28.55 -1.36
N GLU A 413 -38.94 27.78 -1.76
CA GLU A 413 -40.28 28.29 -2.18
C GLU A 413 -41.01 28.96 -0.99
N ALA A 414 -41.00 28.33 0.20
CA ALA A 414 -41.59 28.90 1.40
C ALA A 414 -40.96 30.25 1.78
N ALA A 415 -39.64 30.36 1.74
CA ALA A 415 -38.91 31.62 2.01
C ALA A 415 -39.25 32.70 0.98
N ARG A 416 -39.34 32.34 -0.31
CA ARG A 416 -39.76 33.26 -1.37
C ARG A 416 -41.18 33.80 -1.10
N GLN A 417 -42.12 32.95 -0.73
CA GLN A 417 -43.49 33.35 -0.43
C GLN A 417 -43.57 34.24 0.83
N ALA A 418 -42.82 33.90 1.90
CA ALA A 418 -42.77 34.70 3.12
C ALA A 418 -42.28 36.13 2.82
N ARG A 419 -41.20 36.29 2.01
CA ARG A 419 -40.71 37.61 1.59
C ARG A 419 -41.75 38.43 0.84
N VAL A 420 -42.46 37.82 -0.13
CA VAL A 420 -43.52 38.49 -0.90
C VAL A 420 -44.66 38.95 0.02
N ARG A 421 -45.15 38.09 0.91
CA ARG A 421 -46.22 38.40 1.87
C ARG A 421 -45.81 39.51 2.88
N PHE A 422 -44.54 39.49 3.32
CA PHE A 422 -43.98 40.56 4.16
C PHE A 422 -43.91 41.88 3.42
N ALA A 423 -43.48 41.90 2.14
CA ALA A 423 -43.37 43.12 1.35
C ALA A 423 -44.70 43.85 1.21
N VAL A 424 -45.82 43.09 1.10
CA VAL A 424 -47.20 43.65 1.02
C VAL A 424 -47.85 43.82 2.41
N GLY A 425 -47.16 43.51 3.50
CA GLY A 425 -47.66 43.75 4.88
C GLY A 425 -48.66 42.72 5.40
N VAL A 426 -48.74 41.52 4.82
CA VAL A 426 -49.67 40.44 5.22
C VAL A 426 -49.12 39.61 6.40
N VAL A 427 -47.81 39.51 6.53
CA VAL A 427 -47.13 38.78 7.61
C VAL A 427 -46.07 39.66 8.27
N ASP A 428 -45.69 39.31 9.48
CA ASP A 428 -44.58 39.97 10.18
C ASP A 428 -43.21 39.48 9.77
N PHE A 429 -42.15 40.17 10.20
CA PHE A 429 -40.77 39.79 9.85
C PHE A 429 -40.32 38.47 10.43
N LEU A 430 -41.00 38.02 11.52
CA LEU A 430 -40.70 36.77 12.17
C LEU A 430 -40.89 35.57 11.21
N GLU A 431 -41.98 35.58 10.43
CA GLU A 431 -42.23 34.54 9.43
C GLU A 431 -41.14 34.49 8.36
N VAL A 432 -40.62 35.65 7.94
CA VAL A 432 -39.55 35.73 6.95
C VAL A 432 -38.27 35.11 7.51
N ILE A 433 -37.83 35.50 8.74
CA ILE A 433 -36.65 34.97 9.38
C ILE A 433 -36.73 33.46 9.58
N ASP A 434 -37.90 32.94 10.01
CA ASP A 434 -38.08 31.51 10.24
C ASP A 434 -38.01 30.71 8.94
N ALA A 435 -38.68 31.20 7.89
CA ALA A 435 -38.61 30.59 6.56
C ALA A 435 -37.19 30.63 5.95
N GLU A 436 -36.46 31.76 6.11
CA GLU A 436 -35.06 31.90 5.67
C GLU A 436 -34.12 30.97 6.43
N ARG A 437 -34.30 30.83 7.75
CA ARG A 437 -33.51 29.90 8.53
C ARG A 437 -33.74 28.46 8.06
N SER A 438 -34.99 28.05 7.86
CA SER A 438 -35.34 26.72 7.38
C SER A 438 -34.76 26.45 5.98
N ARG A 439 -34.76 27.46 5.08
CA ARG A 439 -34.12 27.39 3.78
C ARG A 439 -32.61 27.16 3.90
N LEU A 440 -31.91 27.95 4.74
CA LEU A 440 -30.48 27.84 4.96
C LEU A 440 -30.08 26.45 5.49
N GLU A 441 -30.84 25.93 6.46
CA GLU A 441 -30.58 24.62 7.05
C GLU A 441 -30.76 23.51 6.00
N ALA A 442 -31.78 23.61 5.12
CA ALA A 442 -32.04 22.66 4.07
C ALA A 442 -31.01 22.71 2.92
N GLU A 443 -30.62 23.91 2.46
CA GLU A 443 -29.59 24.09 1.44
C GLU A 443 -28.23 23.59 1.91
N ASP A 444 -27.85 23.87 3.16
CA ASP A 444 -26.62 23.38 3.77
C ASP A 444 -26.64 21.84 3.94
N GLY A 445 -27.78 21.31 4.40
CA GLY A 445 -28.01 19.86 4.49
C GLY A 445 -27.86 19.14 3.15
N LEU A 446 -28.39 19.74 2.07
CA LEU A 446 -28.25 19.23 0.70
C LEU A 446 -26.79 19.28 0.24
N ALA A 447 -26.09 20.41 0.42
CA ALA A 447 -24.69 20.53 0.05
C ALA A 447 -23.82 19.50 0.77
N GLN A 448 -24.05 19.27 2.06
CA GLN A 448 -23.34 18.23 2.83
C GLN A 448 -23.71 16.82 2.35
N SER A 449 -24.97 16.55 1.99
CA SER A 449 -25.39 15.22 1.50
C SER A 449 -24.76 14.89 0.15
N ASN A 450 -24.59 15.88 -0.73
CA ASN A 450 -23.87 15.72 -1.99
C ASN A 450 -22.41 15.29 -1.76
N VAL A 451 -21.73 15.91 -0.79
CA VAL A 451 -20.37 15.50 -0.40
C VAL A 451 -20.37 14.08 0.16
N ARG A 452 -21.32 13.74 1.06
CA ARG A 452 -21.41 12.38 1.63
C ARG A 452 -21.65 11.34 0.55
N ALA A 453 -22.54 11.58 -0.40
CA ALA A 453 -22.81 10.66 -1.49
C ALA A 453 -21.58 10.46 -2.40
N ALA A 454 -20.90 11.54 -2.74
CA ALA A 454 -19.70 11.46 -3.57
C ALA A 454 -18.51 10.78 -2.83
N THR A 455 -18.30 11.07 -1.55
CA THR A 455 -17.27 10.38 -0.77
C THR A 455 -17.62 8.90 -0.51
N ALA A 456 -18.91 8.57 -0.36
CA ALA A 456 -19.36 7.18 -0.28
C ALA A 456 -19.11 6.41 -1.58
N LEU A 457 -19.28 7.05 -2.75
CA LEU A 457 -18.95 6.48 -4.05
C LEU A 457 -17.45 6.19 -4.18
N VAL A 458 -16.59 7.14 -3.78
CA VAL A 458 -15.13 6.93 -3.77
C VAL A 458 -14.77 5.78 -2.83
N GLY A 459 -15.39 5.74 -1.64
CA GLY A 459 -15.22 4.63 -0.69
C GLY A 459 -15.61 3.28 -1.26
N LEU A 460 -16.68 3.23 -2.08
CA LEU A 460 -17.12 2.03 -2.77
C LEU A 460 -16.07 1.58 -3.82
N TYR A 461 -15.60 2.47 -4.69
CA TYR A 461 -14.55 2.14 -5.65
C TYR A 461 -13.27 1.64 -4.98
N ARG A 462 -12.87 2.24 -3.85
CA ARG A 462 -11.73 1.79 -3.06
C ARG A 462 -11.93 0.39 -2.48
N ALA A 463 -13.11 0.11 -1.92
CA ALA A 463 -13.45 -1.22 -1.40
C ALA A 463 -13.47 -2.30 -2.49
N LEU A 464 -13.83 -1.91 -3.72
CA LEU A 464 -13.81 -2.75 -4.91
C LEU A 464 -12.43 -2.85 -5.58
N ALA A 465 -11.39 -2.29 -4.94
CA ALA A 465 -10.02 -2.23 -5.45
C ALA A 465 -9.88 -1.53 -6.82
N GLY A 466 -10.61 -0.45 -7.05
CA GLY A 466 -10.31 0.52 -8.09
C GLY A 466 -9.10 1.37 -7.71
N GLY A 467 -8.39 1.91 -8.69
CA GLY A 467 -7.33 2.90 -8.43
C GLY A 467 -5.90 2.38 -8.39
N TRP A 468 -5.56 1.27 -9.06
CA TRP A 468 -4.17 0.85 -9.23
C TRP A 468 -3.80 0.62 -10.70
N GLU A 469 -2.58 1.00 -11.06
CA GLU A 469 -2.02 0.84 -12.41
C GLU A 469 -0.84 -0.13 -12.44
N GLU A 470 -0.66 -0.83 -13.57
CA GLU A 470 0.47 -1.73 -13.79
C GLU A 470 1.80 -0.99 -14.07
N ARG A 471 1.74 0.32 -14.39
CA ARG A 471 2.91 1.13 -14.79
C ARG A 471 4.04 1.17 -13.76
N MET A 472 3.73 1.10 -12.46
CA MET A 472 4.75 1.17 -11.40
C MET A 472 5.51 -0.13 -11.18
N GLU A 473 5.17 -1.20 -11.89
CA GLU A 473 5.86 -2.50 -11.82
C GLU A 473 7.06 -2.61 -12.75
N ALA A 474 7.24 -1.68 -13.69
CA ALA A 474 8.38 -1.70 -14.59
C ALA A 474 9.68 -1.48 -13.79
N PRO A 475 10.66 -2.40 -13.89
CA PRO A 475 11.92 -2.22 -13.19
C PRO A 475 12.57 -0.93 -13.70
N ARG A 476 12.91 -0.01 -12.79
CA ARG A 476 13.80 1.10 -13.13
C ARG A 476 15.04 0.50 -13.75
N GLN A 477 15.26 0.76 -15.04
CA GLN A 477 16.54 0.46 -15.66
C GLN A 477 17.60 1.10 -14.77
N ALA A 478 18.53 0.29 -14.29
CA ALA A 478 19.66 0.76 -13.49
C ALA A 478 20.30 1.91 -14.28
N THR A 479 20.12 3.13 -13.78
CA THR A 479 20.88 4.27 -14.28
C THR A 479 22.32 3.88 -14.16
N ALA A 480 23.03 3.84 -15.29
CA ALA A 480 24.44 3.52 -15.37
C ALA A 480 25.17 4.31 -14.27
N GLU A 481 25.96 3.60 -13.47
CA GLU A 481 26.87 4.20 -12.49
C GLU A 481 27.62 5.35 -13.16
N PRO A 482 27.68 6.55 -12.54
CA PRO A 482 28.60 7.56 -13.02
C PRO A 482 30.01 6.99 -12.84
N ALA A 483 30.73 6.85 -13.94
CA ALA A 483 32.13 6.48 -13.95
C ALA A 483 32.87 7.37 -12.94
N LEU A 484 33.42 6.74 -11.88
CA LEU A 484 34.34 7.39 -10.98
C LEU A 484 35.49 7.92 -11.83
N SER A 485 35.49 9.22 -12.11
CA SER A 485 36.61 9.92 -12.74
C SER A 485 37.80 9.84 -11.79
N SER A 486 38.83 9.12 -12.22
CA SER A 486 40.16 9.12 -11.64
C SER A 486 40.73 10.55 -11.60
N THR A 487 41.00 11.06 -10.42
CA THR A 487 42.05 12.04 -10.14
C THR A 487 42.90 11.53 -8.99
#